data_62cb27b4470ccef74f5786c106beb406
#
_entry.id   62cb27b4470ccef74f5786c106beb406
#
_cell.length_a   1.000
_cell.length_b   1.000
_cell.length_c   1.000
_cell.angle_alpha   90.00
_cell.angle_beta   90.00
_cell.angle_gamma   90.00
#
_symmetry.space_group_name_H-M   'P 1'
#
loop_
_entity.id
_entity.type
_entity.pdbx_description
1 polymer ?
#
loop_
_entity_poly.entity_id
_entity_poly.type
_entity_poly.pdbx_seq_one_letter_code
_entity_poly.pdbx_strand_id
1 'polypeptide(L)'
;SGSIHRNVLDELAPRFIVQGVSEAELAVNLYAEMLRRGSHGVARFNLPLGEDVVGLASFGKSGLVKTAFDGPGGTGGTCVAVQSIGSAFRKLQAGRLVYLDIPCGVDGYHTDKTVVYYYGDLDQDPFSDKIRSAYEHCVFLEELTASLLQPGMVIENIYRQVMEQFDPQYENGFMNGGKFLGHSIG
;
A
#
# COMPACT_ATOMS: atom_id res chain seq x y z
N SER A 1 -8.76 -15.03 -2.72
CA SER A 1 -7.75 -13.95 -2.86
C SER A 1 -7.11 -13.61 -1.52
N GLY A 2 -7.85 -13.34 -0.44
CA GLY A 2 -7.30 -12.85 0.83
C GLY A 2 -6.20 -13.70 1.47
N SER A 3 -6.30 -15.03 1.44
CA SER A 3 -5.25 -15.92 1.98
C SER A 3 -3.95 -15.85 1.17
N ILE A 4 -4.05 -15.77 -0.15
CA ILE A 4 -2.88 -15.59 -1.04
C ILE A 4 -2.24 -14.24 -0.74
N HIS A 5 -3.04 -13.19 -0.69
CA HIS A 5 -2.60 -11.82 -0.44
C HIS A 5 -1.84 -11.71 0.89
N ARG A 6 -2.43 -12.21 1.96
CA ARG A 6 -1.80 -12.26 3.28
C ARG A 6 -0.48 -13.04 3.26
N ASN A 7 -0.47 -14.26 2.68
CA ASN A 7 0.75 -15.06 2.62
C ASN A 7 1.87 -14.33 1.86
N VAL A 8 1.55 -13.72 0.72
CA VAL A 8 2.59 -13.04 -0.08
C VAL A 8 3.07 -11.75 0.56
N LEU A 9 2.16 -10.90 1.03
CA LEU A 9 2.56 -9.60 1.57
C LEU A 9 3.09 -9.67 3.01
N ASP A 10 2.54 -10.53 3.87
CA ASP A 10 2.94 -10.56 5.28
C ASP A 10 4.08 -11.57 5.56
N GLU A 11 4.12 -12.71 4.83
CA GLU A 11 5.07 -13.79 5.13
C GLU A 11 6.25 -13.86 4.14
N LEU A 12 5.99 -13.60 2.85
CA LEU A 12 7.03 -13.73 1.82
C LEU A 12 7.72 -12.42 1.49
N ALA A 13 7.02 -11.29 1.50
CA ALA A 13 7.62 -10.01 1.16
C ALA A 13 8.91 -9.70 1.95
N PRO A 14 9.02 -9.98 3.26
CA PRO A 14 10.27 -9.78 3.99
C PRO A 14 11.49 -10.51 3.40
N ARG A 15 11.27 -11.62 2.69
CA ARG A 15 12.37 -12.39 2.05
C ARG A 15 12.90 -11.71 0.78
N PHE A 16 12.09 -10.88 0.14
CA PHE A 16 12.46 -10.14 -1.06
C PHE A 16 12.91 -8.70 -0.76
N ILE A 17 12.60 -8.22 0.45
CA ILE A 17 13.05 -6.90 0.92
C ILE A 17 14.50 -7.03 1.39
N VAL A 18 15.43 -6.94 0.42
CA VAL A 18 16.86 -7.13 0.67
C VAL A 18 17.67 -5.97 0.09
N GLN A 19 18.87 -5.78 0.64
CA GLN A 19 19.80 -4.74 0.17
C GLN A 19 19.99 -4.80 -1.33
N GLY A 20 19.81 -3.68 -2.00
CA GLY A 20 20.08 -3.55 -3.44
C GLY A 20 18.98 -4.06 -4.37
N VAL A 21 17.89 -4.64 -3.87
CA VAL A 21 16.71 -4.94 -4.70
C VAL A 21 16.15 -3.64 -5.27
N SER A 22 15.66 -3.65 -6.50
CA SER A 22 14.96 -2.50 -7.06
C SER A 22 13.45 -2.56 -6.74
N GLU A 23 12.76 -1.42 -6.85
CA GLU A 23 11.31 -1.38 -6.72
C GLU A 23 10.63 -2.32 -7.72
N ALA A 24 11.08 -2.31 -8.97
CA ALA A 24 10.54 -3.19 -10.01
C ALA A 24 10.82 -4.68 -9.73
N GLU A 25 12.03 -5.06 -9.29
CA GLU A 25 12.35 -6.44 -8.92
C GLU A 25 11.49 -6.93 -7.75
N LEU A 26 11.30 -6.09 -6.73
CA LEU A 26 10.44 -6.42 -5.59
C LEU A 26 9.00 -6.65 -6.04
N ALA A 27 8.43 -5.72 -6.80
CA ALA A 27 7.07 -5.83 -7.33
C ALA A 27 6.88 -7.10 -8.17
N VAL A 28 7.81 -7.39 -9.08
CA VAL A 28 7.76 -8.59 -9.94
C VAL A 28 7.87 -9.87 -9.13
N ASN A 29 8.74 -9.93 -8.12
CA ASN A 29 8.88 -11.11 -7.26
C ASN A 29 7.58 -11.41 -6.50
N LEU A 30 6.95 -10.39 -5.93
CA LEU A 30 5.67 -10.53 -5.22
C LEU A 30 4.53 -10.92 -6.17
N TYR A 31 4.46 -10.30 -7.33
CA TYR A 31 3.52 -10.64 -8.38
C TYR A 31 3.65 -12.10 -8.84
N ALA A 32 4.89 -12.55 -9.09
CA ALA A 32 5.16 -13.93 -9.46
C ALA A 32 4.70 -14.92 -8.37
N GLU A 33 4.91 -14.59 -7.08
CA GLU A 33 4.44 -15.42 -5.99
C GLU A 33 2.92 -15.47 -5.89
N MET A 34 2.23 -14.37 -6.16
CA MET A 34 0.76 -14.35 -6.24
C MET A 34 0.23 -15.24 -7.38
N LEU A 35 0.82 -15.12 -8.57
CA LEU A 35 0.45 -15.96 -9.72
C LEU A 35 0.68 -17.45 -9.46
N ARG A 36 1.82 -17.83 -8.86
CA ARG A 36 2.11 -19.23 -8.50
C ARG A 36 1.09 -19.82 -7.54
N ARG A 37 0.40 -18.97 -6.77
CA ARG A 37 -0.64 -19.36 -5.80
C ARG A 37 -2.06 -19.27 -6.35
N GLY A 38 -2.21 -18.94 -7.63
CA GLY A 38 -3.51 -18.91 -8.31
C GLY A 38 -4.18 -17.54 -8.40
N SER A 39 -3.45 -16.45 -8.13
CA SER A 39 -3.95 -15.12 -8.52
C SER A 39 -4.03 -15.03 -10.04
N HIS A 40 -5.07 -14.38 -10.57
CA HIS A 40 -5.19 -14.13 -12.00
C HIS A 40 -4.36 -12.93 -12.50
N GLY A 41 -3.70 -12.21 -11.59
CA GLY A 41 -2.67 -11.24 -11.90
C GLY A 41 -3.14 -9.90 -12.44
N VAL A 42 -4.43 -9.62 -12.41
CA VAL A 42 -4.99 -8.35 -12.91
C VAL A 42 -6.01 -7.83 -11.90
N ALA A 43 -5.88 -6.56 -11.53
CA ALA A 43 -6.93 -5.82 -10.85
C ALA A 43 -7.65 -4.92 -11.84
N ARG A 44 -8.97 -4.89 -11.80
CA ARG A 44 -9.80 -4.04 -12.64
C ARG A 44 -10.35 -2.88 -11.85
N PHE A 45 -10.25 -1.71 -12.43
CA PHE A 45 -10.86 -0.50 -11.90
C PHE A 45 -12.18 -0.21 -12.60
N ASN A 46 -13.05 0.53 -11.94
CA ASN A 46 -14.31 1.00 -12.52
C ASN A 46 -14.09 2.15 -13.54
N LEU A 47 -13.08 1.98 -14.39
CA LEU A 47 -12.76 2.87 -15.50
C LEU A 47 -12.66 2.04 -16.78
N PRO A 48 -13.13 2.54 -17.92
CA PRO A 48 -12.93 1.85 -19.20
C PRO A 48 -11.44 1.58 -19.44
N LEU A 49 -11.08 0.31 -19.64
CA LEU A 49 -9.70 -0.15 -19.84
C LEU A 49 -8.76 0.09 -18.64
N GLY A 50 -9.30 0.37 -17.46
CA GLY A 50 -8.53 0.53 -16.24
C GLY A 50 -8.15 -0.84 -15.66
N GLU A 51 -6.92 -1.29 -15.92
CA GLU A 51 -6.35 -2.52 -15.36
C GLU A 51 -4.98 -2.22 -14.75
N ASP A 52 -4.73 -2.74 -13.55
CA ASP A 52 -3.41 -2.75 -12.95
C ASP A 52 -2.90 -4.20 -12.86
N VAL A 53 -1.68 -4.41 -13.31
CA VAL A 53 -1.11 -5.75 -13.42
C VAL A 53 -0.25 -6.09 -12.21
N VAL A 54 0.50 -5.15 -11.67
CA VAL A 54 1.50 -5.44 -10.62
C VAL A 54 1.23 -4.68 -9.32
N GLY A 55 0.59 -3.52 -9.39
CA GLY A 55 0.45 -2.62 -8.24
C GLY A 55 1.70 -1.77 -8.00
N LEU A 56 1.80 -1.20 -6.81
CA LEU A 56 2.84 -0.23 -6.45
C LEU A 56 3.84 -0.83 -5.47
N ALA A 57 5.13 -0.67 -5.78
CA ALA A 57 6.21 -0.87 -4.83
C ALA A 57 7.13 0.35 -4.85
N SER A 58 7.40 0.94 -3.68
CA SER A 58 8.22 2.15 -3.60
C SER A 58 9.09 2.19 -2.35
N PHE A 59 10.23 2.88 -2.45
CA PHE A 59 11.20 3.01 -1.37
C PHE A 59 11.42 4.46 -0.96
N GLY A 60 11.22 4.77 0.32
CA GLY A 60 11.50 6.07 0.90
C GLY A 60 10.82 7.22 0.14
N LYS A 61 11.61 8.14 -0.41
CA LYS A 61 11.07 9.33 -1.11
C LYS A 61 10.23 9.02 -2.35
N SER A 62 10.39 7.84 -2.95
CA SER A 62 9.56 7.42 -4.08
C SER A 62 8.09 7.33 -3.69
N GLY A 63 7.81 6.79 -2.50
CA GLY A 63 6.45 6.69 -1.98
C GLY A 63 5.75 8.04 -1.71
N LEU A 64 6.49 9.16 -1.76
CA LEU A 64 5.96 10.50 -1.58
C LEU A 64 5.61 11.20 -2.90
N VAL A 65 5.93 10.58 -4.04
CA VAL A 65 5.61 11.15 -5.35
C VAL A 65 4.14 10.92 -5.63
N LYS A 66 3.37 11.99 -5.75
CA LYS A 66 1.95 11.90 -6.10
C LYS A 66 1.79 11.29 -7.48
N THR A 67 0.90 10.32 -7.57
CA THR A 67 0.48 9.69 -8.81
C THR A 67 -0.93 10.14 -9.18
N ALA A 68 -1.36 9.87 -10.39
CA ALA A 68 -2.76 10.03 -10.78
C ALA A 68 -3.66 8.95 -10.13
N PHE A 69 -3.05 7.91 -9.57
CA PHE A 69 -3.72 6.84 -8.85
C PHE A 69 -4.22 7.34 -7.49
N ASP A 70 -5.45 6.99 -7.15
CA ASP A 70 -6.14 7.42 -5.95
C ASP A 70 -5.90 6.46 -4.78
N GLY A 71 -4.63 6.21 -4.47
CA GLY A 71 -4.19 5.31 -3.42
C GLY A 71 -3.57 6.04 -2.22
N PRO A 72 -3.34 5.33 -1.10
CA PRO A 72 -2.81 5.90 0.14
C PRO A 72 -1.34 6.35 0.03
N GLY A 73 -0.64 5.93 -0.99
CA GLY A 73 0.74 6.33 -1.26
C GLY A 73 0.97 6.64 -2.72
N GLY A 74 2.22 6.81 -3.09
CA GLY A 74 2.61 7.09 -4.45
C GLY A 74 3.89 6.36 -4.85
N THR A 75 4.30 6.59 -6.07
CA THR A 75 5.59 6.10 -6.55
C THR A 75 6.14 7.00 -7.64
N GLY A 76 7.47 7.15 -7.68
CA GLY A 76 8.14 7.73 -8.83
C GLY A 76 8.02 6.88 -10.08
N GLY A 77 7.56 5.64 -9.95
CA GLY A 77 7.33 4.69 -11.04
C GLY A 77 8.57 4.38 -11.87
N THR A 78 8.36 3.69 -12.98
CA THR A 78 9.40 3.47 -13.99
C THR A 78 9.77 4.78 -14.69
N CYS A 79 8.76 5.58 -15.00
CA CYS A 79 8.90 6.93 -15.56
C CYS A 79 7.58 7.70 -15.36
N VAL A 80 7.56 8.98 -15.74
CA VAL A 80 6.38 9.85 -15.61
C VAL A 80 5.13 9.30 -16.32
N ALA A 81 5.33 8.56 -17.43
CA ALA A 81 4.24 7.97 -18.18
C ALA A 81 3.79 6.60 -17.64
N VAL A 82 4.64 5.92 -16.85
CA VAL A 82 4.35 4.60 -16.25
C VAL A 82 4.70 4.67 -14.78
N GLN A 83 3.72 4.99 -13.98
CA GLN A 83 3.88 5.20 -12.53
C GLN A 83 3.72 3.92 -11.71
N SER A 84 3.06 2.90 -12.25
CA SER A 84 2.99 1.56 -11.63
C SER A 84 4.33 0.83 -11.69
N ILE A 85 4.44 -0.28 -10.95
CA ILE A 85 5.61 -1.17 -10.88
C ILE A 85 6.78 -0.60 -10.05
N GLY A 86 7.10 0.67 -10.16
CA GLY A 86 8.28 1.26 -9.55
C GLY A 86 9.51 1.27 -10.48
N SER A 87 10.61 1.82 -9.98
CA SER A 87 11.84 2.00 -10.74
C SER A 87 12.73 0.75 -10.74
N ALA A 88 13.25 0.37 -11.91
CA ALA A 88 14.29 -0.66 -12.04
C ALA A 88 15.68 -0.18 -11.53
N PHE A 89 15.86 1.12 -11.40
CA PHE A 89 17.15 1.73 -11.04
C PHE A 89 17.25 2.15 -9.57
N ARG A 90 16.10 2.41 -8.91
CA ARG A 90 16.09 2.76 -7.49
C ARG A 90 16.30 1.51 -6.67
N LYS A 91 17.43 1.46 -5.96
CA LYS A 91 17.84 0.31 -5.16
C LYS A 91 17.59 0.55 -3.68
N LEU A 92 17.08 -0.49 -2.99
CA LEU A 92 16.81 -0.45 -1.56
C LEU A 92 18.11 -0.34 -0.76
N GLN A 93 18.10 0.55 0.21
CA GLN A 93 19.18 0.76 1.18
C GLN A 93 18.59 0.72 2.59
N ALA A 94 19.43 0.39 3.58
CA ALA A 94 19.03 0.47 4.98
C ALA A 94 18.54 1.88 5.36
N GLY A 95 17.64 1.96 6.32
CA GLY A 95 17.04 3.22 6.75
C GLY A 95 15.93 3.70 5.80
N ARG A 96 15.23 2.79 5.13
CA ARG A 96 14.13 3.16 4.22
C ARG A 96 12.83 2.44 4.56
N LEU A 97 11.75 3.18 4.50
CA LEU A 97 10.41 2.60 4.41
C LEU A 97 10.23 1.94 3.05
N VAL A 98 9.62 0.77 3.05
CA VAL A 98 9.19 0.02 1.87
C VAL A 98 7.68 -0.01 1.89
N TYR A 99 7.08 0.55 0.88
CA TYR A 99 5.65 0.68 0.71
C TYR A 99 5.20 -0.25 -0.41
N LEU A 100 4.23 -1.09 -0.10
CA LEU A 100 3.65 -2.05 -1.04
C LEU A 100 2.14 -1.86 -1.07
N ASP A 101 1.61 -1.66 -2.26
CA ASP A 101 0.17 -1.53 -2.53
C ASP A 101 -0.13 -2.37 -3.78
N ILE A 102 -0.39 -3.65 -3.54
CA ILE A 102 -0.42 -4.67 -4.60
C ILE A 102 -1.73 -5.42 -4.51
N PRO A 103 -2.56 -5.43 -5.57
CA PRO A 103 -3.82 -6.15 -5.60
C PRO A 103 -3.62 -7.65 -5.79
N CYS A 104 -4.61 -8.44 -5.37
CA CYS A 104 -4.67 -9.88 -5.62
C CYS A 104 -6.08 -10.28 -6.03
N GLY A 105 -6.22 -11.04 -7.10
CA GLY A 105 -7.51 -11.50 -7.59
C GLY A 105 -7.55 -13.00 -7.88
N VAL A 106 -8.67 -13.65 -7.55
CA VAL A 106 -8.93 -15.08 -7.84
C VAL A 106 -10.37 -15.18 -8.31
N ASP A 107 -10.59 -15.78 -9.48
CA ASP A 107 -11.92 -16.01 -10.06
C ASP A 107 -12.81 -14.74 -10.10
N GLY A 108 -12.19 -13.58 -10.34
CA GLY A 108 -12.88 -12.29 -10.38
C GLY A 108 -13.11 -11.64 -9.01
N TYR A 109 -12.77 -12.28 -7.89
CA TYR A 109 -12.82 -11.71 -6.55
C TYR A 109 -11.46 -11.09 -6.20
N HIS A 110 -11.46 -9.81 -5.86
CA HIS A 110 -10.26 -9.05 -5.58
C HIS A 110 -10.08 -8.84 -4.07
N THR A 111 -8.84 -8.63 -3.69
CA THR A 111 -8.43 -8.01 -2.43
C THR A 111 -7.42 -6.93 -2.74
N ASP A 112 -7.49 -5.86 -1.97
CA ASP A 112 -6.57 -4.73 -2.04
C ASP A 112 -5.97 -4.54 -0.66
N LYS A 113 -4.66 -4.39 -0.58
CA LYS A 113 -3.96 -4.27 0.69
C LYS A 113 -2.67 -3.49 0.53
N THR A 114 -2.54 -2.49 1.37
CA THR A 114 -1.30 -1.77 1.56
C THR A 114 -0.57 -2.29 2.78
N VAL A 115 0.74 -2.51 2.66
CA VAL A 115 1.63 -2.82 3.79
C VAL A 115 2.89 -1.97 3.72
N VAL A 116 3.42 -1.64 4.90
CA VAL A 116 4.64 -0.85 5.03
C VAL A 116 5.65 -1.62 5.86
N TYR A 117 6.88 -1.68 5.36
CA TYR A 117 8.03 -2.25 6.06
C TYR A 117 9.10 -1.19 6.27
N TYR A 118 9.90 -1.37 7.29
CA TYR A 118 11.14 -0.62 7.46
C TYR A 118 12.32 -1.55 7.20
N TYR A 119 13.20 -1.18 6.27
CA TYR A 119 14.39 -1.96 5.98
C TYR A 119 15.58 -1.42 6.76
N GLY A 120 15.98 -2.15 7.80
CA GLY A 120 17.07 -1.80 8.69
C GLY A 120 16.66 -1.94 10.16
N ASP A 121 17.47 -1.35 11.03
CA ASP A 121 17.18 -1.26 12.46
C ASP A 121 16.41 0.05 12.73
N LEU A 122 15.11 -0.05 12.97
CA LEU A 122 14.26 1.12 13.20
C LEU A 122 14.65 1.85 14.50
N ASP A 123 15.15 1.12 15.52
CA ASP A 123 15.51 1.72 16.81
C ASP A 123 16.74 2.65 16.69
N GLN A 124 17.53 2.49 15.64
CA GLN A 124 18.66 3.35 15.32
C GLN A 124 18.28 4.54 14.39
N ASP A 125 17.04 4.60 13.91
CA ASP A 125 16.59 5.71 13.06
C ASP A 125 16.28 6.93 13.96
N PRO A 126 16.81 8.13 13.64
CA PRO A 126 16.52 9.34 14.41
C PRO A 126 15.04 9.76 14.39
N PHE A 127 14.23 9.16 13.52
CA PHE A 127 12.79 9.39 13.42
C PHE A 127 11.96 8.19 13.87
N SER A 128 12.55 7.19 14.54
CA SER A 128 11.89 5.95 14.94
C SER A 128 10.56 6.18 15.65
N ASP A 129 10.51 7.04 16.65
CA ASP A 129 9.29 7.34 17.42
C ASP A 129 8.21 7.95 16.53
N LYS A 130 8.59 8.85 15.62
CA LYS A 130 7.66 9.47 14.68
C LYS A 130 7.10 8.45 13.67
N ILE A 131 7.95 7.56 13.18
CA ILE A 131 7.54 6.49 12.26
C ILE A 131 6.56 5.55 12.97
N ARG A 132 6.87 5.10 14.20
CA ARG A 132 6.00 4.23 14.99
C ARG A 132 4.66 4.91 15.28
N SER A 133 4.69 6.12 15.80
CA SER A 133 3.48 6.87 16.13
C SER A 133 2.57 7.09 14.91
N ALA A 134 3.14 7.42 13.75
CA ALA A 134 2.36 7.56 12.52
C ALA A 134 1.75 6.22 12.08
N TYR A 135 2.50 5.14 12.15
CA TYR A 135 2.02 3.79 11.82
C TYR A 135 0.89 3.35 12.76
N GLU A 136 1.10 3.47 14.07
CA GLU A 136 0.10 3.14 15.08
C GLU A 136 -1.19 3.94 14.91
N HIS A 137 -1.07 5.21 14.55
CA HIS A 137 -2.23 6.04 14.26
C HIS A 137 -3.00 5.57 13.00
N CYS A 138 -2.30 5.16 11.95
CA CYS A 138 -2.94 4.57 10.77
C CYS A 138 -3.68 3.27 11.12
N VAL A 139 -3.04 2.37 11.86
CA VAL A 139 -3.67 1.11 12.33
C VAL A 139 -4.90 1.39 13.18
N PHE A 140 -4.81 2.35 14.10
CA PHE A 140 -5.96 2.76 14.92
C PHE A 140 -7.14 3.24 14.07
N LEU A 141 -6.91 4.08 13.07
CA LEU A 141 -7.97 4.56 12.17
C LEU A 141 -8.56 3.44 11.32
N GLU A 142 -7.72 2.50 10.84
CA GLU A 142 -8.16 1.31 10.10
C GLU A 142 -9.07 0.42 10.97
N GLU A 143 -8.63 0.08 12.18
CA GLU A 143 -9.40 -0.74 13.12
C GLU A 143 -10.71 -0.08 13.53
N LEU A 144 -10.69 1.22 13.79
CA LEU A 144 -11.90 2.01 14.08
C LEU A 144 -12.86 1.96 12.89
N THR A 145 -12.36 2.19 11.67
CA THR A 145 -13.15 2.13 10.45
C THR A 145 -13.81 0.75 10.29
N ALA A 146 -13.01 -0.31 10.44
CA ALA A 146 -13.51 -1.69 10.34
C ALA A 146 -14.57 -2.00 11.39
N SER A 147 -14.42 -1.51 12.62
CA SER A 147 -15.40 -1.70 13.71
C SER A 147 -16.75 -1.03 13.44
N LEU A 148 -16.73 0.10 12.71
CA LEU A 148 -17.92 0.87 12.36
C LEU A 148 -18.62 0.34 11.09
N LEU A 149 -17.95 -0.45 10.28
CA LEU A 149 -18.49 -1.02 9.04
C LEU A 149 -19.49 -2.16 9.37
N GLN A 150 -20.74 -1.78 9.58
CA GLN A 150 -21.84 -2.70 9.82
C GLN A 150 -22.93 -2.55 8.74
N PRO A 151 -23.68 -3.62 8.43
CA PRO A 151 -24.79 -3.54 7.49
C PRO A 151 -25.78 -2.43 7.85
N GLY A 152 -26.10 -1.57 6.88
CA GLY A 152 -27.03 -0.45 7.06
C GLY A 152 -26.39 0.86 7.54
N MET A 153 -25.09 0.86 7.81
CA MET A 153 -24.39 2.11 8.16
C MET A 153 -24.20 3.01 6.93
N VAL A 154 -24.34 4.30 7.14
CA VAL A 154 -24.06 5.32 6.12
C VAL A 154 -22.55 5.62 6.12
N ILE A 155 -21.89 5.39 5.02
CA ILE A 155 -20.42 5.53 4.89
C ILE A 155 -19.93 6.93 5.27
N GLU A 156 -20.66 7.98 4.91
CA GLU A 156 -20.34 9.36 5.31
C GLU A 156 -20.29 9.54 6.84
N ASN A 157 -21.16 8.86 7.57
CA ASN A 157 -21.16 8.93 9.03
C ASN A 157 -19.95 8.21 9.63
N ILE A 158 -19.54 7.08 9.04
CA ILE A 158 -18.31 6.38 9.42
C ILE A 158 -17.12 7.32 9.18
N TYR A 159 -17.01 7.89 7.98
CA TYR A 159 -15.94 8.84 7.64
C TYR A 159 -15.84 9.97 8.66
N ARG A 160 -16.97 10.63 9.00
CA ARG A 160 -16.97 11.72 10.00
C ARG A 160 -16.47 11.25 11.37
N GLN A 161 -16.97 10.13 11.87
CA GLN A 161 -16.57 9.59 13.18
C GLN A 161 -15.08 9.24 13.22
N VAL A 162 -14.55 8.66 12.15
CA VAL A 162 -13.12 8.33 12.07
C VAL A 162 -12.27 9.61 12.00
N MET A 163 -12.67 10.58 11.18
CA MET A 163 -11.94 11.85 11.05
C MET A 163 -11.98 12.74 12.29
N GLU A 164 -12.96 12.57 13.19
CA GLU A 164 -12.95 13.19 14.52
C GLU A 164 -11.79 12.68 15.41
N GLN A 165 -11.29 11.48 15.13
CA GLN A 165 -10.16 10.88 15.85
C GLN A 165 -8.82 11.09 15.14
N PHE A 166 -8.85 11.71 13.96
CA PHE A 166 -7.64 11.98 13.18
C PHE A 166 -6.75 13.02 13.85
N ASP A 167 -5.47 12.71 14.01
CA ASP A 167 -4.49 13.65 14.55
C ASP A 167 -4.00 14.60 13.45
N PRO A 168 -4.26 15.91 13.58
CA PRO A 168 -3.88 16.93 12.59
C PRO A 168 -2.37 16.99 12.27
N GLN A 169 -1.51 16.49 13.16
CA GLN A 169 -0.07 16.45 12.88
C GLN A 169 0.28 15.64 11.63
N TYR A 170 -0.58 14.72 11.22
CA TYR A 170 -0.39 13.85 10.06
C TYR A 170 -1.13 14.33 8.81
N GLU A 171 -1.78 15.49 8.84
CA GLU A 171 -2.60 16.01 7.73
C GLU A 171 -1.83 16.09 6.41
N ASN A 172 -0.56 16.47 6.47
CA ASN A 172 0.29 16.55 5.30
C ASN A 172 0.78 15.18 4.86
N GLY A 173 0.11 14.58 3.91
CA GLY A 173 0.46 13.29 3.31
C GLY A 173 -0.47 12.14 3.66
N PHE A 174 -1.34 12.30 4.68
CA PHE A 174 -2.34 11.29 4.98
C PHE A 174 -3.24 11.03 3.77
N MET A 175 -3.39 9.74 3.40
CA MET A 175 -4.22 9.30 2.27
C MET A 175 -4.05 10.17 1.01
N ASN A 176 -2.81 10.52 0.68
CA ASN A 176 -2.45 11.34 -0.49
C ASN A 176 -3.22 12.68 -0.60
N GLY A 177 -3.65 13.23 0.54
CA GLY A 177 -4.40 14.48 0.63
C GLY A 177 -5.73 14.37 1.37
N GLY A 178 -5.97 13.28 2.08
CA GLY A 178 -6.94 13.20 3.15
C GLY A 178 -8.41 13.17 2.76
N LYS A 179 -8.77 12.63 1.62
CA LYS A 179 -10.16 12.70 1.15
C LYS A 179 -10.99 11.43 1.33
N PHE A 180 -10.37 10.31 1.69
CA PHE A 180 -11.07 9.03 1.88
C PHE A 180 -10.30 8.12 2.83
N LEU A 181 -10.97 7.16 3.43
CA LEU A 181 -10.38 6.15 4.34
C LEU A 181 -10.21 4.79 3.67
N GLY A 182 -10.84 4.61 2.54
CA GLY A 182 -10.86 3.37 1.78
C GLY A 182 -11.93 3.42 0.70
N HIS A 183 -12.07 2.34 -0.03
CA HIS A 183 -13.03 2.21 -1.13
C HIS A 183 -13.59 0.79 -1.20
N SER A 184 -14.67 0.60 -1.94
CA SER A 184 -15.19 -0.74 -2.24
C SER A 184 -14.31 -1.44 -3.28
N ILE A 185 -14.25 -2.76 -3.19
CA ILE A 185 -13.52 -3.64 -4.12
C ILE A 185 -14.44 -4.62 -4.85
N GLY A 186 -15.40 -4.13 -5.56
CA GLY A 186 -16.34 -4.94 -6.34
C GLY A 186 -17.78 -4.64 -6.09
#